data_93276076d1abef0e8d835758e4a42661
#
_entry.id   93276076d1abef0e8d835758e4a42661
#
_cell.length_a   1.000
_cell.length_b   1.000
_cell.length_c   1.000
_cell.angle_alpha   90.00
_cell.angle_beta   90.00
_cell.angle_gamma   90.00
#
_symmetry.space_group_name_H-M   'P 1'
#
loop_
_entity.id
_entity.type
_entity.pdbx_description
1 polymer ?
#
loop_
_entity_poly.entity_id
_entity_poly.type
_entity_poly.pdbx_seq_one_letter_code
_entity_poly.pdbx_strand_id
1 'polypeptide(L)'
;MAKDERNIYTIQDDSSMGEVKIADEVVGIIAALAATEVEGVASMAGNITNELISRLGMKNLSKGVKVDVLEGIVTVSLALNMKYNYSIMDVSAKVQEKVKSAVENMTGLEVADVNVKVAGVEMESQESTK
;
A
#
# COMPACT_ATOMS: atom_id res chain seq x y z
N MET A 1 15.66 2.66 22.88
CA MET A 1 15.64 2.63 22.43
C MET A 1 15.13 2.76 21.81
N ALA A 2 15.18 2.89 21.71
CA ALA A 2 14.87 3.20 21.04
C ALA A 2 14.20 2.77 20.63
N LYS A 3 13.97 2.58 20.68
CA LYS A 3 13.45 2.16 20.27
C LYS A 3 12.92 2.04 19.31
N ASP A 4 13.30 1.64 19.33
CA ASP A 4 12.81 1.32 18.05
C ASP A 4 11.42 1.80 17.86
N GLU A 5 11.25 2.69 16.90
CA GLU A 5 10.01 3.23 16.71
C GLU A 5 9.18 2.50 15.75
N ARG A 6 9.70 1.59 15.00
CA ARG A 6 8.89 0.90 14.05
C ARG A 6 8.06 -0.17 14.67
N ASN A 7 6.86 -0.35 14.17
CA ASN A 7 6.00 -1.41 14.65
C ASN A 7 6.36 -2.68 13.91
N ILE A 8 6.63 -3.71 14.64
CA ILE A 8 7.03 -4.99 14.09
C ILE A 8 6.07 -6.04 14.59
N TYR A 9 5.55 -6.84 13.67
CA TYR A 9 4.55 -7.82 14.02
C TYR A 9 5.01 -9.21 13.69
N THR A 10 4.63 -10.17 14.50
CA THR A 10 4.96 -11.57 14.27
C THR A 10 3.91 -12.16 13.36
N ILE A 11 4.33 -12.64 12.21
CA ILE A 11 3.40 -13.26 11.28
C ILE A 11 3.46 -14.75 11.32
N GLN A 12 4.45 -15.32 11.98
CA GLN A 12 4.53 -16.74 12.15
C GLN A 12 5.30 -17.03 13.40
N ASP A 13 4.73 -17.84 14.27
CA ASP A 13 5.38 -18.18 15.52
C ASP A 13 5.45 -19.68 15.59
N ASP A 14 6.59 -20.22 15.14
CA ASP A 14 6.81 -21.65 15.15
C ASP A 14 8.00 -21.84 16.04
N SER A 15 7.78 -22.30 17.26
CA SER A 15 8.84 -22.37 18.22
C SER A 15 9.97 -23.29 17.83
N SER A 16 9.72 -24.26 16.96
CA SER A 16 10.80 -25.16 16.58
C SER A 16 11.71 -24.53 15.53
N MET A 17 11.24 -23.56 14.77
CA MET A 17 12.04 -22.98 13.72
C MET A 17 12.33 -21.50 13.97
N GLY A 18 11.74 -20.91 14.98
CA GLY A 18 11.91 -19.50 15.24
C GLY A 18 10.71 -18.72 14.80
N GLU A 19 10.82 -17.42 14.71
CA GLU A 19 9.72 -16.55 14.39
C GLU A 19 9.97 -15.79 13.11
N VAL A 20 8.93 -15.45 12.39
CA VAL A 20 9.03 -14.54 11.25
C VAL A 20 8.29 -13.28 11.63
N LYS A 21 8.97 -12.15 11.57
CA LYS A 21 8.37 -10.88 11.93
C LYS A 21 8.41 -9.94 10.74
N ILE A 22 7.45 -9.00 10.68
CA ILE A 22 7.40 -8.08 9.57
C ILE A 22 7.11 -6.69 10.13
N ALA A 23 7.81 -5.71 9.65
CA ALA A 23 7.59 -4.32 10.06
C ALA A 23 6.40 -3.76 9.29
N ASP A 24 5.65 -2.83 9.90
CA ASP A 24 4.50 -2.27 9.24
C ASP A 24 4.91 -1.52 7.98
N GLU A 25 6.12 -1.03 7.93
CA GLU A 25 6.65 -0.38 6.77
C GLU A 25 6.64 -1.31 5.57
N VAL A 26 6.92 -2.59 5.79
CA VAL A 26 6.93 -3.57 4.71
C VAL A 26 5.51 -3.81 4.21
N VAL A 27 4.54 -3.84 5.11
CA VAL A 27 3.15 -3.99 4.72
C VAL A 27 2.75 -2.78 3.88
N GLY A 28 3.20 -1.59 4.26
CA GLY A 28 2.92 -0.38 3.52
C GLY A 28 3.49 -0.41 2.10
N ILE A 29 4.68 -0.98 1.94
CA ILE A 29 5.30 -1.07 0.64
C ILE A 29 4.49 -1.99 -0.24
N ILE A 30 4.09 -3.14 0.29
CA ILE A 30 3.31 -4.11 -0.46
C ILE A 30 2.00 -3.47 -0.91
N ALA A 31 1.35 -2.75 0.00
CA ALA A 31 0.08 -2.13 -0.30
C ALA A 31 0.23 -1.05 -1.38
N ALA A 32 1.26 -0.22 -1.26
CA ALA A 32 1.47 0.85 -2.22
C ALA A 32 1.79 0.31 -3.60
N LEU A 33 2.64 -0.71 -3.66
CA LEU A 33 2.98 -1.29 -4.95
C LEU A 33 1.76 -1.93 -5.59
N ALA A 34 0.96 -2.63 -4.80
CA ALA A 34 -0.23 -3.28 -5.33
C ALA A 34 -1.20 -2.23 -5.86
N ALA A 35 -1.37 -1.13 -5.14
CA ALA A 35 -2.30 -0.09 -5.56
C ALA A 35 -1.86 0.54 -6.87
N THR A 36 -0.56 0.80 -7.00
CA THR A 36 -0.08 1.49 -8.20
C THR A 36 -0.09 0.59 -9.43
N GLU A 37 -0.28 -0.72 -9.23
CA GLU A 37 -0.38 -1.61 -10.38
C GLU A 37 -1.78 -1.68 -10.95
N VAL A 38 -2.76 -1.09 -10.30
CA VAL A 38 -4.14 -1.15 -10.77
C VAL A 38 -4.33 -0.11 -11.87
N GLU A 39 -4.92 -0.52 -12.97
CA GLU A 39 -5.14 0.38 -14.08
C GLU A 39 -6.06 1.50 -13.64
N GLY A 40 -5.75 2.72 -13.92
CA GLY A 40 -6.51 3.88 -13.51
C GLY A 40 -5.88 4.62 -12.34
N VAL A 41 -4.93 4.00 -11.66
CA VAL A 41 -4.21 4.66 -10.58
C VAL A 41 -3.00 5.35 -11.19
N ALA A 42 -2.87 6.65 -11.00
CA ALA A 42 -1.75 7.39 -11.56
C ALA A 42 -0.53 7.34 -10.64
N SER A 43 -0.76 7.52 -9.36
CA SER A 43 0.35 7.54 -8.41
C SER A 43 -0.20 7.51 -7.01
N MET A 44 0.66 7.32 -6.03
CA MET A 44 0.26 7.50 -4.65
C MET A 44 0.31 8.99 -4.36
N ALA A 45 -0.36 9.42 -3.29
CA ALA A 45 -0.37 10.82 -2.92
C ALA A 45 1.08 11.29 -2.77
N GLY A 46 1.36 12.47 -3.23
CA GLY A 46 2.73 12.98 -3.25
C GLY A 46 3.44 12.60 -4.53
N ASN A 47 2.69 12.09 -5.51
CA ASN A 47 3.23 11.71 -6.81
C ASN A 47 4.22 10.56 -6.74
N ILE A 48 3.99 9.62 -5.83
CA ILE A 48 4.84 8.46 -5.70
C ILE A 48 4.33 7.39 -6.62
N THR A 49 5.14 6.95 -7.55
CA THR A 49 4.76 5.95 -8.54
C THR A 49 5.38 4.61 -8.17
N ASN A 50 4.91 3.58 -8.83
CA ASN A 50 5.42 2.25 -8.62
C ASN A 50 6.94 2.23 -8.84
N GLU A 51 7.40 2.89 -9.85
CA GLU A 51 8.80 2.93 -10.13
C GLU A 51 9.59 3.58 -9.02
N LEU A 52 9.10 4.67 -8.45
CA LEU A 52 9.79 5.32 -7.38
C LEU A 52 9.82 4.47 -6.13
N ILE A 53 8.75 3.75 -5.84
CA ILE A 53 8.73 2.89 -4.68
C ILE A 53 9.80 1.82 -4.85
N SER A 54 9.88 1.23 -6.04
CA SER A 54 10.84 0.17 -6.27
C SER A 54 12.27 0.66 -6.14
N ARG A 55 12.53 1.87 -6.58
CA ARG A 55 13.88 2.36 -6.57
C ARG A 55 14.31 3.01 -5.27
N LEU A 56 13.45 3.79 -4.67
CA LEU A 56 13.80 4.54 -3.49
C LEU A 56 13.40 3.90 -2.19
N GLY A 57 12.58 2.93 -2.25
CA GLY A 57 12.13 2.29 -1.02
C GLY A 57 11.00 3.07 -0.42
N MET A 58 10.97 3.16 0.85
CA MET A 58 9.84 3.52 1.45
C MET A 58 9.73 4.70 2.21
N LYS A 59 10.71 5.49 2.28
CA LYS A 59 10.67 6.61 3.11
C LYS A 59 9.52 7.51 2.88
N ASN A 60 9.06 7.66 1.67
CA ASN A 60 8.00 8.55 1.38
C ASN A 60 6.62 7.96 1.45
N LEU A 61 6.53 6.70 1.78
CA LEU A 61 5.25 6.07 1.81
C LEU A 61 4.39 6.57 2.94
N SER A 62 5.00 7.09 3.98
CA SER A 62 4.22 7.55 5.11
C SER A 62 3.23 8.64 4.71
N LYS A 63 3.43 9.25 3.57
CA LYS A 63 2.51 10.28 3.15
C LYS A 63 1.28 9.71 2.49
N GLY A 64 1.35 8.56 1.94
CA GLY A 64 0.25 7.98 1.20
C GLY A 64 -0.31 6.70 1.74
N VAL A 65 0.36 6.08 2.70
CA VAL A 65 -0.08 4.79 3.22
C VAL A 65 0.00 4.78 4.73
N LYS A 66 -1.04 4.26 5.36
CA LYS A 66 -1.03 4.11 6.79
C LYS A 66 -1.45 2.69 7.07
N VAL A 67 -0.76 2.02 7.95
CA VAL A 67 -1.04 0.62 8.28
C VAL A 67 -1.26 0.50 9.76
N ASP A 68 -2.36 -0.14 10.15
CA ASP A 68 -2.62 -0.42 11.54
C ASP A 68 -2.78 -1.92 11.67
N VAL A 69 -2.09 -2.52 12.60
CA VAL A 69 -2.21 -3.95 12.85
C VAL A 69 -2.63 -4.14 14.28
N LEU A 70 -3.67 -4.93 14.49
CA LEU A 70 -4.14 -5.21 15.83
C LEU A 70 -4.49 -6.67 15.88
N GLU A 71 -3.76 -7.44 16.65
CA GLU A 71 -4.02 -8.86 16.83
C GLU A 71 -4.05 -9.60 15.50
N GLY A 72 -3.10 -9.32 14.64
CA GLY A 72 -2.98 -10.03 13.38
C GLY A 72 -3.93 -9.56 12.29
N ILE A 73 -4.73 -8.54 12.59
CA ILE A 73 -5.68 -8.02 11.62
C ILE A 73 -5.23 -6.65 11.18
N VAL A 74 -5.17 -6.46 9.88
CA VAL A 74 -4.59 -5.27 9.29
C VAL A 74 -5.65 -4.34 8.71
N THR A 75 -5.50 -3.05 8.94
CA THR A 75 -6.29 -2.04 8.26
C THR A 75 -5.29 -1.19 7.49
N VAL A 76 -5.51 -1.03 6.20
CA VAL A 76 -4.64 -0.26 5.35
C VAL A 76 -5.40 0.95 4.85
N SER A 77 -4.82 2.13 4.93
CA SER A 77 -5.43 3.33 4.39
C SER A 77 -4.49 3.92 3.37
N LEU A 78 -4.99 4.19 2.17
CA LEU A 78 -4.18 4.67 1.08
C LEU A 78 -4.73 5.97 0.55
N ALA A 79 -3.85 6.90 0.21
CA ALA A 79 -4.25 8.11 -0.49
C ALA A 79 -3.56 8.05 -1.84
N LEU A 80 -4.31 8.19 -2.92
CA LEU A 80 -3.73 8.05 -4.23
C LEU A 80 -4.33 9.05 -5.21
N ASN A 81 -3.72 9.14 -6.37
CA ASN A 81 -4.21 10.00 -7.43
C ASN A 81 -4.68 9.09 -8.56
N MET A 82 -5.80 9.44 -9.15
CA MET A 82 -6.37 8.65 -10.23
C MET A 82 -6.12 9.31 -11.55
N LYS A 83 -6.13 8.53 -12.60
CA LYS A 83 -6.04 9.07 -13.93
C LYS A 83 -7.41 9.59 -14.33
N TYR A 84 -7.43 10.66 -15.07
CA TYR A 84 -8.65 11.26 -15.53
C TYR A 84 -9.38 10.28 -16.45
N ASN A 85 -10.66 10.31 -16.41
CA ASN A 85 -11.49 9.49 -17.28
C ASN A 85 -11.67 8.04 -16.85
N TYR A 86 -11.27 7.69 -15.66
CA TYR A 86 -11.54 6.37 -15.11
C TYR A 86 -12.61 6.50 -14.06
N SER A 87 -13.37 5.44 -13.87
CA SER A 87 -14.41 5.45 -12.85
C SER A 87 -13.76 5.31 -11.48
N ILE A 88 -13.93 6.30 -10.63
CA ILE A 88 -13.34 6.28 -9.31
C ILE A 88 -13.81 5.09 -8.53
N MET A 89 -15.11 4.78 -8.60
CA MET A 89 -15.64 3.67 -7.82
C MET A 89 -15.08 2.34 -8.29
N ASP A 90 -14.98 2.15 -9.60
CA ASP A 90 -14.48 0.88 -10.12
C ASP A 90 -13.00 0.71 -9.82
N VAL A 91 -12.22 1.76 -9.99
CA VAL A 91 -10.78 1.68 -9.75
C VAL A 91 -10.54 1.46 -8.26
N SER A 92 -11.29 2.16 -7.40
CA SER A 92 -11.10 2.03 -5.97
C SER A 92 -11.43 0.60 -5.52
N ALA A 93 -12.47 0.00 -6.08
CA ALA A 93 -12.82 -1.37 -5.73
C ALA A 93 -11.67 -2.33 -6.12
N LYS A 94 -11.06 -2.10 -7.27
CA LYS A 94 -9.97 -2.95 -7.71
C LYS A 94 -8.74 -2.74 -6.85
N VAL A 95 -8.51 -1.52 -6.38
CA VAL A 95 -7.40 -1.24 -5.49
C VAL A 95 -7.64 -2.00 -4.18
N GLN A 96 -8.85 -1.95 -3.65
CA GLN A 96 -9.15 -2.62 -2.40
C GLN A 96 -8.88 -4.12 -2.53
N GLU A 97 -9.31 -4.72 -3.63
CA GLU A 97 -9.14 -6.11 -3.83
C GLU A 97 -7.69 -6.47 -4.02
N LYS A 98 -6.96 -5.72 -4.81
CA LYS A 98 -5.57 -6.00 -5.11
C LYS A 98 -4.70 -5.85 -3.88
N VAL A 99 -4.93 -4.81 -3.09
CA VAL A 99 -4.14 -4.55 -1.90
C VAL A 99 -4.40 -5.64 -0.87
N LYS A 100 -5.68 -6.00 -0.67
CA LYS A 100 -6.00 -7.02 0.31
C LYS A 100 -5.33 -8.32 -0.09
N SER A 101 -5.45 -8.71 -1.35
CA SER A 101 -4.89 -9.96 -1.81
C SER A 101 -3.37 -9.97 -1.70
N ALA A 102 -2.72 -8.89 -2.08
CA ALA A 102 -1.27 -8.83 -2.04
C ALA A 102 -0.74 -8.91 -0.61
N VAL A 103 -1.35 -8.17 0.29
CA VAL A 103 -0.89 -8.18 1.67
C VAL A 103 -1.13 -9.55 2.29
N GLU A 104 -2.32 -10.11 2.09
CA GLU A 104 -2.62 -11.40 2.68
C GLU A 104 -1.72 -12.51 2.13
N ASN A 105 -1.48 -12.48 0.83
CA ASN A 105 -0.67 -13.52 0.22
C ASN A 105 0.80 -13.43 0.63
N MET A 106 1.31 -12.23 0.81
CA MET A 106 2.72 -12.09 1.11
C MET A 106 3.04 -12.15 2.58
N THR A 107 2.10 -11.79 3.43
CA THR A 107 2.40 -11.73 4.86
C THR A 107 1.66 -12.77 5.67
N GLY A 108 0.56 -13.29 5.15
CA GLY A 108 -0.27 -14.19 5.93
C GLY A 108 -1.17 -13.48 6.92
N LEU A 109 -1.11 -12.16 7.00
CA LEU A 109 -1.97 -11.42 7.90
C LEU A 109 -3.35 -11.30 7.27
N GLU A 110 -4.36 -11.08 8.08
CA GLU A 110 -5.71 -10.93 7.59
C GLU A 110 -5.95 -9.43 7.41
N VAL A 111 -6.44 -9.00 6.27
CA VAL A 111 -6.71 -7.61 6.01
C VAL A 111 -8.22 -7.39 6.17
N ALA A 112 -8.60 -6.59 7.14
CA ALA A 112 -9.99 -6.32 7.40
C ALA A 112 -10.53 -5.21 6.52
N ASP A 113 -9.78 -4.12 6.40
CA ASP A 113 -10.24 -2.99 5.63
C ASP A 113 -9.14 -2.39 4.79
N VAL A 114 -9.49 -1.96 3.60
CA VAL A 114 -8.58 -1.17 2.77
C VAL A 114 -9.36 0.10 2.46
N ASN A 115 -8.92 1.22 3.04
CA ASN A 115 -9.59 2.49 2.85
C ASN A 115 -8.85 3.28 1.78
N VAL A 116 -9.58 3.71 0.76
CA VAL A 116 -8.96 4.41 -0.35
C VAL A 116 -9.44 5.85 -0.37
N LYS A 117 -8.50 6.79 -0.37
CA LYS A 117 -8.82 8.19 -0.48
C LYS A 117 -8.28 8.64 -1.82
N VAL A 118 -9.12 9.24 -2.66
CA VAL A 118 -8.68 9.76 -3.93
C VAL A 118 -8.31 11.22 -3.68
N ALA A 119 -7.02 11.50 -3.66
CA ALA A 119 -6.52 12.81 -3.33
C ALA A 119 -6.45 13.74 -4.52
N GLY A 120 -6.38 13.21 -5.71
CA GLY A 120 -6.31 14.04 -6.89
C GLY A 120 -6.54 13.26 -8.16
N VAL A 121 -6.64 13.98 -9.26
CA VAL A 121 -6.84 13.36 -10.56
C VAL A 121 -5.78 13.94 -11.49
N GLU A 122 -5.11 13.08 -12.22
CA GLU A 122 -4.07 13.50 -13.12
C GLU A 122 -4.52 13.37 -14.57
N MET A 123 -4.23 14.39 -15.34
CA MET A 123 -4.59 14.37 -16.73
C MET A 123 -3.49 13.71 -17.49
N GLU A 124 -3.82 12.58 -18.12
CA GLU A 124 -2.81 11.90 -18.76
C GLU A 124 -2.35 12.49 -19.99
N SER A 125 -3.12 13.20 -20.65
CA SER A 125 -2.72 13.60 -21.93
C SER A 125 -1.60 14.53 -22.00
N GLN A 126 -1.28 15.09 -20.99
CA GLN A 126 -0.32 15.97 -21.07
C GLN A 126 0.87 15.43 -21.45
N GLU A 127 1.15 14.41 -20.98
CA GLU A 127 2.37 13.97 -21.19
C GLU A 127 2.60 13.66 -22.46
N SER A 128 1.71 13.31 -23.03
CA SER A 128 2.03 12.81 -24.23
C SER A 128 2.33 13.84 -25.13
N THR A 129 2.04 14.83 -24.87
CA THR A 129 2.33 15.71 -25.83
C THR A 129 3.60 15.96 -25.99
N LYS A 130 3.73 15.58 -25.85
CA LYS A 130 4.79 15.79 -26.26
C LYS A 130 5.27 15.69 -26.69
#